data_37c7cbc6dbc2ae1f7dfd345edf5c884a
#
_entry.id   37c7cbc6dbc2ae1f7dfd345edf5c884a
#
_cell.length_a   1.000
_cell.length_b   1.000
_cell.length_c   1.000
_cell.angle_alpha   90.00
_cell.angle_beta   90.00
_cell.angle_gamma   90.00
#
_symmetry.space_group_name_H-M   'P 1'
#
loop_
_entity.id
_entity.type
_entity.pdbx_description
1 polymer ?
#
loop_
_entity_poly.entity_id
_entity_poly.type
_entity_poly.pdbx_seq_one_letter_code
_entity_poly.pdbx_strand_id
1 'polypeptide(L)'
;MRLADALTPGAVTPDPSKSREEQLHELETAPRVPEVVLRKAKQLTDSATNDAEKTRAIYDFVSAKIETVDLPLGATGFSVRPADEILGSGYATQEDKFILFNSLAKAAGLGVFPILTGFCDVTASAVPRPSVFKHLDIVGGGPHYRWWMDPSLEVAPFGLITPIKEKFVFMLLRANHVYLANPNALIDSSFWLWKEPPKGPPFPEFQKVSVNAAVTSEGDLSAKVKYTMRGDNELLLRVAFHQTAKEKWKDVAGLLALSDGFRGQVTSVDISDPMATKDPFTVGYEITQAKFVDWSKKPVRIPALLPQIGLPDPPARQAAGEAARTIELGTPLDVETQMTLKLPAGTVVQTPAGTSVERDYARFTSKYSAAANTVTASRRVNFLMREIPRDRAMDYTSFVHAVQSDQAQMITLVPAADEAKPAKSSPKQ
;
A
#
# COMPACT_ATOMS: atom_id res chain seq x y z
N MET A 1 -12.33 27.96 6.40
CA MET A 1 -13.44 28.07 7.35
C MET A 1 -14.58 27.09 7.05
N ARG A 2 -15.22 27.14 5.88
CA ARG A 2 -16.36 26.26 5.55
C ARG A 2 -16.12 24.75 5.69
N LEU A 3 -14.95 24.24 5.27
CA LEU A 3 -14.65 22.80 5.38
C LEU A 3 -14.51 22.36 6.83
N ALA A 4 -13.81 23.11 7.67
CA ALA A 4 -13.67 22.79 9.10
C ALA A 4 -15.03 22.83 9.80
N ASP A 5 -15.90 23.78 9.45
CA ASP A 5 -17.25 23.89 10.00
C ASP A 5 -18.14 22.72 9.54
N ALA A 6 -18.04 22.31 8.27
CA ALA A 6 -18.75 21.15 7.74
C ALA A 6 -18.32 19.84 8.40
N LEU A 7 -17.01 19.63 8.58
CA LEU A 7 -16.47 18.40 9.17
C LEU A 7 -16.60 18.33 10.71
N THR A 8 -17.00 19.40 11.36
CA THR A 8 -17.26 19.43 12.81
C THR A 8 -18.66 19.96 13.15
N PRO A 9 -19.74 19.35 12.61
CA PRO A 9 -21.09 19.81 12.88
C PRO A 9 -21.40 19.75 14.37
N GLY A 10 -22.06 20.77 14.88
CA GLY A 10 -22.46 20.87 16.29
C GLY A 10 -21.37 21.22 17.29
N ALA A 11 -20.15 21.53 16.86
CA ALA A 11 -19.21 22.15 17.75
C ALA A 11 -19.58 23.64 17.90
N VAL A 12 -19.98 24.03 19.07
CA VAL A 12 -20.30 25.41 19.43
C VAL A 12 -19.00 26.19 19.47
N THR A 13 -18.89 27.24 18.66
CA THR A 13 -17.78 28.20 18.75
C THR A 13 -18.08 29.11 19.93
N PRO A 14 -17.18 29.25 20.93
CA PRO A 14 -17.34 30.31 21.91
C PRO A 14 -17.37 31.65 21.18
N ASP A 15 -18.49 32.32 21.17
CA ASP A 15 -18.61 33.66 20.69
C ASP A 15 -18.16 34.59 21.81
N PRO A 16 -17.07 35.35 21.64
CA PRO A 16 -16.58 36.24 22.68
C PRO A 16 -17.59 37.34 23.04
N SER A 17 -18.63 37.56 22.24
CA SER A 17 -19.72 38.48 22.51
C SER A 17 -20.82 37.86 23.40
N LYS A 18 -20.81 36.52 23.61
CA LYS A 18 -21.80 35.80 24.41
C LYS A 18 -21.32 35.58 25.84
N SER A 19 -22.25 35.66 26.77
CA SER A 19 -22.00 35.31 28.16
C SER A 19 -21.63 33.83 28.34
N ARG A 20 -20.97 33.50 29.45
CA ARG A 20 -20.61 32.12 29.79
C ARG A 20 -21.85 31.20 29.91
N GLU A 21 -22.97 31.76 30.34
CA GLU A 21 -24.26 31.04 30.48
C GLU A 21 -24.86 30.73 29.10
N GLU A 22 -24.82 31.66 28.19
CA GLU A 22 -25.27 31.45 26.80
C GLU A 22 -24.41 30.42 26.08
N GLN A 23 -23.09 30.43 26.31
CA GLN A 23 -22.17 29.44 25.76
C GLN A 23 -22.39 28.03 26.34
N LEU A 24 -22.69 27.94 27.64
CA LEU A 24 -23.07 26.68 28.30
C LEU A 24 -24.42 26.16 27.78
N HIS A 25 -25.39 27.03 27.59
CA HIS A 25 -26.70 26.67 27.04
C HIS A 25 -26.57 26.17 25.58
N GLU A 26 -25.71 26.79 24.78
CA GLU A 26 -25.39 26.29 23.41
C GLU A 26 -24.67 24.93 23.42
N LEU A 27 -23.80 24.68 24.40
CA LEU A 27 -23.16 23.37 24.58
C LEU A 27 -24.18 22.28 25.00
N GLU A 28 -25.15 22.64 25.83
CA GLU A 28 -26.25 21.75 26.24
C GLU A 28 -27.24 21.46 25.11
N THR A 29 -27.44 22.43 24.22
CA THR A 29 -28.32 22.33 23.05
C THR A 29 -27.60 21.83 21.79
N ALA A 30 -26.28 21.59 21.85
CA ALA A 30 -25.54 21.03 20.74
C ALA A 30 -26.18 19.72 20.25
N PRO A 31 -26.22 19.48 18.94
CA PRO A 31 -26.85 18.28 18.39
C PRO A 31 -26.26 17.02 19.02
N ARG A 32 -27.12 16.29 19.74
CA ARG A 32 -26.75 15.01 20.34
C ARG A 32 -26.54 13.99 19.23
N VAL A 33 -25.61 13.05 19.46
CA VAL A 33 -25.46 11.93 18.56
C VAL A 33 -26.80 11.20 18.40
N PRO A 34 -27.31 10.98 17.17
CA PRO A 34 -28.59 10.33 16.96
C PRO A 34 -28.66 8.95 17.65
N GLU A 35 -29.83 8.57 18.18
CA GLU A 35 -30.02 7.32 18.93
C GLU A 35 -29.63 6.08 18.12
N VAL A 36 -29.88 6.07 16.81
CA VAL A 36 -29.49 4.97 15.92
C VAL A 36 -27.97 4.82 15.82
N VAL A 37 -27.23 5.94 15.83
CA VAL A 37 -25.77 5.95 15.82
C VAL A 37 -25.20 5.51 17.16
N LEU A 38 -25.82 5.93 18.29
CA LEU A 38 -25.46 5.47 19.65
C LEU A 38 -25.57 3.94 19.76
N ARG A 39 -26.71 3.39 19.33
CA ARG A 39 -26.92 1.93 19.33
C ARG A 39 -25.90 1.20 18.44
N LYS A 40 -25.62 1.75 17.26
CA LYS A 40 -24.64 1.18 16.36
C LYS A 40 -23.23 1.19 16.94
N ALA A 41 -22.81 2.31 17.52
CA ALA A 41 -21.53 2.43 18.20
C ALA A 41 -21.38 1.39 19.32
N LYS A 42 -22.41 1.27 20.19
CA LYS A 42 -22.43 0.25 21.24
C LYS A 42 -22.30 -1.16 20.65
N GLN A 43 -23.10 -1.49 19.65
CA GLN A 43 -23.02 -2.81 18.97
C GLN A 43 -21.63 -3.12 18.45
N LEU A 44 -20.95 -2.14 17.86
CA LEU A 44 -19.60 -2.31 17.27
C LEU A 44 -18.52 -2.48 18.33
N THR A 45 -18.68 -1.82 19.49
CA THR A 45 -17.62 -1.72 20.50
C THR A 45 -17.89 -2.55 21.77
N ASP A 46 -18.99 -3.30 21.82
CA ASP A 46 -19.42 -4.04 23.01
C ASP A 46 -18.40 -5.10 23.48
N SER A 47 -17.69 -5.73 22.53
CA SER A 47 -16.64 -6.71 22.82
C SER A 47 -15.23 -6.11 22.94
N ALA A 48 -15.07 -4.82 22.67
CA ALA A 48 -13.76 -4.17 22.67
C ALA A 48 -13.29 -3.85 24.08
N THR A 49 -12.07 -4.22 24.42
CA THR A 49 -11.50 -4.08 25.76
C THR A 49 -10.69 -2.79 25.93
N ASN A 50 -10.31 -2.13 24.82
CA ASN A 50 -9.48 -0.92 24.82
C ASN A 50 -9.83 -0.02 23.62
N ASP A 51 -9.28 1.21 23.64
CA ASP A 51 -9.59 2.22 22.63
C ASP A 51 -9.10 1.82 21.23
N ALA A 52 -8.02 1.05 21.10
CA ALA A 52 -7.52 0.57 19.82
C ALA A 52 -8.52 -0.42 19.18
N GLU A 53 -9.07 -1.34 19.96
CA GLU A 53 -10.07 -2.30 19.47
C GLU A 53 -11.38 -1.60 19.10
N LYS A 54 -11.84 -0.61 19.92
CA LYS A 54 -13.01 0.21 19.59
C LYS A 54 -12.79 0.97 18.28
N THR A 55 -11.65 1.64 18.14
CA THR A 55 -11.31 2.41 16.93
C THR A 55 -11.27 1.51 15.71
N ARG A 56 -10.66 0.31 15.83
CA ARG A 56 -10.60 -0.68 14.75
C ARG A 56 -11.99 -1.18 14.36
N ALA A 57 -12.85 -1.48 15.34
CA ALA A 57 -14.20 -1.98 15.06
C ALA A 57 -15.05 -0.93 14.30
N ILE A 58 -14.93 0.34 14.67
CA ILE A 58 -15.57 1.46 13.97
C ILE A 58 -14.97 1.60 12.56
N TYR A 59 -13.64 1.54 12.43
CA TYR A 59 -12.95 1.62 11.15
C TYR A 59 -13.39 0.50 10.20
N ASP A 60 -13.34 -0.75 10.65
CA ASP A 60 -13.72 -1.92 9.84
C ASP A 60 -15.19 -1.81 9.37
N PHE A 61 -16.07 -1.22 10.20
CA PHE A 61 -17.45 -0.99 9.81
C PHE A 61 -17.59 0.13 8.76
N VAL A 62 -17.03 1.31 9.02
CA VAL A 62 -17.19 2.47 8.12
C VAL A 62 -16.47 2.23 6.79
N SER A 63 -15.31 1.58 6.83
CA SER A 63 -14.55 1.23 5.63
C SER A 63 -15.30 0.20 4.77
N ALA A 64 -15.68 -0.94 5.36
CA ALA A 64 -16.14 -2.10 4.60
C ALA A 64 -17.66 -2.21 4.41
N LYS A 65 -18.48 -1.45 5.16
CA LYS A 65 -19.95 -1.55 5.14
C LYS A 65 -20.65 -0.30 4.65
N ILE A 66 -19.93 0.79 4.48
CA ILE A 66 -20.43 2.02 3.88
C ILE A 66 -19.70 2.18 2.55
N GLU A 67 -20.43 2.05 1.45
CA GLU A 67 -19.87 2.16 0.10
C GLU A 67 -19.34 3.58 -0.15
N THR A 68 -18.17 3.70 -0.78
CA THR A 68 -17.57 4.99 -1.09
C THR A 68 -18.11 5.53 -2.41
N VAL A 69 -18.68 6.74 -2.36
CA VAL A 69 -18.94 7.52 -3.56
C VAL A 69 -17.67 8.31 -3.88
N ASP A 70 -16.94 7.89 -4.91
CA ASP A 70 -15.67 8.50 -5.32
C ASP A 70 -15.91 9.86 -5.99
N LEU A 71 -15.94 10.89 -5.16
CA LEU A 71 -16.02 12.29 -5.58
C LEU A 71 -14.78 13.05 -5.10
N PRO A 72 -14.27 14.00 -5.90
CA PRO A 72 -13.20 14.89 -5.43
C PRO A 72 -13.59 15.62 -4.16
N LEU A 73 -12.64 15.81 -3.26
CA LEU A 73 -12.85 16.54 -2.01
C LEU A 73 -13.49 17.92 -2.28
N GLY A 74 -14.58 18.21 -1.61
CA GLY A 74 -15.34 19.45 -1.78
C GLY A 74 -16.26 19.49 -3.00
N ALA A 75 -16.43 18.41 -3.75
CA ALA A 75 -17.35 18.35 -4.90
C ALA A 75 -18.81 18.65 -4.51
N THR A 76 -19.20 18.37 -3.27
CA THR A 76 -20.52 18.68 -2.70
C THR A 76 -20.64 20.11 -2.15
N GLY A 77 -19.65 20.98 -2.41
CA GLY A 77 -19.58 22.34 -1.83
C GLY A 77 -19.28 22.33 -0.33
N PHE A 78 -18.65 21.26 0.18
CA PHE A 78 -18.39 21.01 1.60
C PHE A 78 -19.67 20.87 2.45
N SER A 79 -20.77 20.45 1.80
CA SER A 79 -21.98 20.04 2.49
C SER A 79 -21.86 18.55 2.85
N VAL A 80 -22.10 18.22 4.11
CA VAL A 80 -22.06 16.85 4.61
C VAL A 80 -23.44 16.43 5.12
N ARG A 81 -23.74 15.13 5.03
CA ARG A 81 -24.99 14.58 5.51
C ARG A 81 -24.92 14.24 6.99
N PRO A 82 -26.06 14.22 7.73
CA PRO A 82 -26.14 13.71 9.08
C PRO A 82 -25.72 12.23 9.18
N ALA A 83 -25.13 11.86 10.32
CA ALA A 83 -24.58 10.51 10.52
C ALA A 83 -25.63 9.38 10.45
N ASP A 84 -26.86 9.66 10.89
CA ASP A 84 -27.98 8.71 10.82
C ASP A 84 -28.47 8.49 9.39
N GLU A 85 -28.48 9.54 8.58
CA GLU A 85 -28.81 9.44 7.15
C GLU A 85 -27.71 8.62 6.38
N ILE A 86 -26.44 8.89 6.67
CA ILE A 86 -25.33 8.11 6.10
C ILE A 86 -25.42 6.65 6.50
N LEU A 87 -25.66 6.38 7.80
CA LEU A 87 -25.82 5.03 8.32
C LEU A 87 -27.01 4.30 7.68
N GLY A 88 -28.12 5.02 7.45
CA GLY A 88 -29.32 4.45 6.84
C GLY A 88 -29.18 4.20 5.34
N SER A 89 -28.44 5.05 4.61
CA SER A 89 -28.27 4.94 3.17
C SER A 89 -27.20 3.91 2.76
N GLY A 90 -26.21 3.66 3.61
CA GLY A 90 -25.13 2.68 3.37
C GLY A 90 -24.07 3.13 2.36
N TYR A 91 -24.09 4.38 1.91
CA TYR A 91 -23.07 4.98 1.04
C TYR A 91 -22.65 6.37 1.50
N ALA A 92 -21.44 6.81 1.16
CA ALA A 92 -20.87 8.07 1.65
C ALA A 92 -19.75 8.60 0.75
N THR A 93 -19.58 9.92 0.67
CA THR A 93 -18.34 10.53 0.22
C THR A 93 -17.26 10.40 1.30
N GLN A 94 -16.02 10.78 1.01
CA GLN A 94 -14.97 10.75 2.02
C GLN A 94 -15.27 11.69 3.21
N GLU A 95 -15.89 12.85 2.95
CA GLU A 95 -16.34 13.78 3.99
C GLU A 95 -17.46 13.17 4.85
N ASP A 96 -18.44 12.55 4.23
CA ASP A 96 -19.54 11.87 4.92
C ASP A 96 -19.01 10.69 5.75
N LYS A 97 -18.05 9.89 5.23
CA LYS A 97 -17.41 8.82 6.00
C LYS A 97 -16.74 9.35 7.27
N PHE A 98 -16.08 10.50 7.19
CA PHE A 98 -15.53 11.15 8.37
C PHE A 98 -16.64 11.52 9.37
N ILE A 99 -17.77 12.10 8.92
CA ILE A 99 -18.88 12.48 9.81
C ILE A 99 -19.46 11.27 10.54
N LEU A 100 -19.72 10.19 9.84
CA LEU A 100 -20.21 8.95 10.45
C LEU A 100 -19.17 8.38 11.42
N PHE A 101 -17.90 8.30 11.02
CA PHE A 101 -16.83 7.81 11.88
C PHE A 101 -16.71 8.63 13.17
N ASN A 102 -16.67 9.96 13.05
CA ASN A 102 -16.58 10.88 14.19
C ASN A 102 -17.77 10.72 15.14
N SER A 103 -18.99 10.56 14.61
CA SER A 103 -20.19 10.37 15.42
C SER A 103 -20.18 9.04 16.17
N LEU A 104 -19.77 7.95 15.51
CA LEU A 104 -19.59 6.63 16.15
C LEU A 104 -18.46 6.67 17.21
N ALA A 105 -17.35 7.32 16.90
CA ALA A 105 -16.22 7.48 17.81
C ALA A 105 -16.62 8.26 19.07
N LYS A 106 -17.31 9.39 18.91
CA LYS A 106 -17.85 10.18 20.04
C LYS A 106 -18.78 9.35 20.91
N ALA A 107 -19.68 8.57 20.29
CA ALA A 107 -20.59 7.67 21.02
C ALA A 107 -19.84 6.59 21.82
N ALA A 108 -18.64 6.18 21.36
CA ALA A 108 -17.76 5.22 22.03
C ALA A 108 -16.77 5.86 23.02
N GLY A 109 -16.83 7.19 23.21
CA GLY A 109 -15.91 7.93 24.09
C GLY A 109 -14.54 8.20 23.50
N LEU A 110 -14.40 8.14 22.16
CA LEU A 110 -13.14 8.34 21.44
C LEU A 110 -13.10 9.72 20.77
N GLY A 111 -11.91 10.34 20.76
CA GLY A 111 -11.65 11.56 20.00
C GLY A 111 -10.99 11.26 18.66
N VAL A 112 -11.50 11.84 17.58
CA VAL A 112 -10.92 11.74 16.25
C VAL A 112 -10.94 13.09 15.54
N PHE A 113 -10.01 13.30 14.59
CA PHE A 113 -9.85 14.54 13.86
C PHE A 113 -9.63 14.28 12.39
N PRO A 114 -10.16 15.15 11.50
CA PRO A 114 -9.90 15.07 10.07
C PRO A 114 -8.49 15.59 9.74
N ILE A 115 -7.84 14.91 8.80
CA ILE A 115 -6.56 15.32 8.24
C ILE A 115 -6.72 15.48 6.73
N LEU A 116 -6.29 16.62 6.21
CA LEU A 116 -6.19 16.86 4.78
C LEU A 116 -4.77 16.52 4.31
N THR A 117 -4.68 15.73 3.27
CA THR A 117 -3.41 15.37 2.63
C THR A 117 -3.38 15.82 1.17
N GLY A 118 -2.21 16.25 0.69
CA GLY A 118 -2.06 16.78 -0.67
C GLY A 118 -0.62 16.81 -1.17
N PHE A 119 -0.47 17.07 -2.48
CA PHE A 119 0.78 16.92 -3.24
C PHE A 119 1.69 18.16 -3.28
N CYS A 120 1.22 19.32 -2.83
CA CYS A 120 1.94 20.58 -2.97
C CYS A 120 2.22 21.26 -1.64
N ASP A 121 3.30 22.06 -1.60
CA ASP A 121 3.54 23.01 -0.52
C ASP A 121 2.49 24.13 -0.58
N VAL A 122 1.44 23.99 0.20
CA VAL A 122 0.40 25.04 0.32
C VAL A 122 0.89 26.27 1.07
N THR A 123 1.98 26.16 1.83
CA THR A 123 2.56 27.30 2.58
C THR A 123 3.25 28.30 1.65
N ALA A 124 3.69 27.85 0.47
CA ALA A 124 4.33 28.69 -0.53
C ALA A 124 3.35 29.49 -1.39
N SER A 125 2.04 29.27 -1.28
CA SER A 125 1.03 29.95 -2.09
C SER A 125 0.35 31.06 -1.31
N ALA A 126 0.43 32.30 -1.82
CA ALA A 126 -0.31 33.44 -1.28
C ALA A 126 -1.84 33.31 -1.47
N VAL A 127 -2.30 32.36 -2.31
CA VAL A 127 -3.72 32.11 -2.59
C VAL A 127 -4.08 30.71 -2.10
N PRO A 128 -5.04 30.57 -1.18
CA PRO A 128 -5.53 29.27 -0.75
C PRO A 128 -6.07 28.46 -1.94
N ARG A 129 -5.56 27.25 -2.14
CA ARG A 129 -5.99 26.33 -3.21
C ARG A 129 -6.52 25.03 -2.59
N PRO A 130 -7.81 24.94 -2.26
CA PRO A 130 -8.40 23.71 -1.69
C PRO A 130 -8.17 22.48 -2.57
N SER A 131 -8.06 22.65 -3.89
CA SER A 131 -7.84 21.57 -4.86
C SER A 131 -6.48 20.87 -4.76
N VAL A 132 -5.55 21.38 -3.95
CA VAL A 132 -4.29 20.69 -3.67
C VAL A 132 -4.47 19.50 -2.73
N PHE A 133 -5.52 19.53 -1.90
CA PHE A 133 -5.88 18.41 -1.05
C PHE A 133 -6.62 17.35 -1.87
N LYS A 134 -6.19 16.10 -1.74
CA LYS A 134 -6.75 14.98 -2.49
C LYS A 134 -7.47 13.99 -1.58
N HIS A 135 -7.04 13.86 -0.34
CA HIS A 135 -7.58 12.90 0.60
C HIS A 135 -7.96 13.56 1.92
N LEU A 136 -8.98 12.99 2.54
CA LEU A 136 -9.42 13.29 3.88
C LEU A 136 -9.21 12.05 4.76
N ASP A 137 -8.10 12.02 5.45
CA ASP A 137 -7.77 10.96 6.39
C ASP A 137 -8.32 11.28 7.79
N ILE A 138 -8.28 10.30 8.68
CA ILE A 138 -8.70 10.40 10.07
C ILE A 138 -7.53 10.10 10.99
N VAL A 139 -7.35 10.90 12.02
CA VAL A 139 -6.42 10.62 13.11
C VAL A 139 -7.16 10.58 14.42
N GLY A 140 -6.81 9.64 15.31
CA GLY A 140 -7.44 9.55 16.62
C GLY A 140 -7.26 8.21 17.31
N GLY A 141 -8.20 7.93 18.24
CA GLY A 141 -8.24 6.63 18.90
C GLY A 141 -7.30 6.51 20.10
N GLY A 142 -7.40 7.42 21.06
CA GLY A 142 -6.70 7.36 22.34
C GLY A 142 -5.75 8.53 22.58
N PRO A 143 -5.13 8.59 23.77
CA PRO A 143 -4.17 9.64 24.09
C PRO A 143 -3.01 9.58 23.09
N HIS A 144 -2.67 10.71 22.50
CA HIS A 144 -1.62 10.90 21.51
C HIS A 144 -1.98 10.65 20.04
N TYR A 145 -3.28 10.49 19.67
CA TYR A 145 -3.75 10.37 18.27
C TYR A 145 -2.91 9.38 17.45
N ARG A 146 -2.88 8.12 17.89
CA ARG A 146 -1.93 7.10 17.43
C ARG A 146 -2.26 6.51 16.08
N TRP A 147 -3.53 6.52 15.69
CA TRP A 147 -4.00 5.79 14.52
C TRP A 147 -4.34 6.75 13.40
N TRP A 148 -3.70 6.55 12.27
CA TRP A 148 -4.03 7.22 11.02
C TRP A 148 -4.82 6.25 10.17
N MET A 149 -5.90 6.72 9.55
CA MET A 149 -6.89 5.85 8.92
C MET A 149 -7.47 6.53 7.69
N ASP A 150 -7.66 5.76 6.63
CA ASP A 150 -8.41 6.17 5.45
C ASP A 150 -9.56 5.19 5.18
N PRO A 151 -10.76 5.44 5.70
CA PRO A 151 -11.90 4.57 5.46
C PRO A 151 -12.48 4.68 4.05
N SER A 152 -12.05 5.68 3.24
CA SER A 152 -12.55 5.86 1.89
C SER A 152 -12.05 4.79 0.92
N LEU A 153 -10.91 4.18 1.22
CA LEU A 153 -10.31 3.13 0.39
C LEU A 153 -11.00 1.76 0.53
N GLU A 154 -11.92 1.58 1.49
CA GLU A 154 -12.69 0.36 1.76
C GLU A 154 -11.85 -0.87 2.10
N VAL A 155 -10.80 -1.14 1.34
CA VAL A 155 -9.93 -2.31 1.44
C VAL A 155 -8.59 -2.02 2.13
N ALA A 156 -8.39 -0.83 2.67
CA ALA A 156 -7.17 -0.51 3.41
C ALA A 156 -7.15 -1.22 4.77
N PRO A 157 -6.08 -1.92 5.15
CA PRO A 157 -5.89 -2.40 6.51
C PRO A 157 -5.89 -1.26 7.53
N PHE A 158 -6.43 -1.50 8.71
CA PHE A 158 -6.44 -0.52 9.80
C PHE A 158 -5.04 0.03 10.10
N GLY A 159 -4.89 1.34 10.03
CA GLY A 159 -3.62 2.04 10.26
C GLY A 159 -2.72 2.15 9.02
N LEU A 160 -3.16 1.62 7.87
CA LEU A 160 -2.52 1.86 6.59
C LEU A 160 -3.26 3.00 5.88
N ILE A 161 -2.55 4.05 5.59
CA ILE A 161 -3.02 5.16 4.76
C ILE A 161 -2.33 5.08 3.40
N THR A 162 -2.91 5.73 2.40
CA THR A 162 -2.26 5.83 1.08
C THR A 162 -0.82 6.30 1.26
N PRO A 163 0.17 5.70 0.57
CA PRO A 163 1.57 6.09 0.71
C PRO A 163 1.70 7.58 0.49
N ILE A 164 1.92 8.32 1.57
CA ILE A 164 2.09 9.76 1.50
C ILE A 164 3.50 10.01 0.95
N LYS A 165 3.63 9.97 -0.37
CA LYS A 165 4.80 10.55 -1.06
C LYS A 165 4.86 12.07 -0.86
N GLU A 166 3.91 12.60 -0.13
CA GLU A 166 3.57 13.99 -0.06
C GLU A 166 3.92 14.56 1.30
N LYS A 167 4.57 15.69 1.21
CA LYS A 167 5.23 16.35 2.35
C LYS A 167 4.27 17.16 3.21
N PHE A 168 2.99 17.29 2.84
CA PHE A 168 2.09 18.25 3.45
C PHE A 168 0.82 17.59 3.98
N VAL A 169 0.75 17.53 5.30
CA VAL A 169 -0.36 16.97 6.04
C VAL A 169 -0.88 18.05 6.98
N PHE A 170 -2.18 18.34 6.90
CA PHE A 170 -2.82 19.34 7.73
C PHE A 170 -3.93 18.73 8.57
N MET A 171 -3.78 18.79 9.88
CA MET A 171 -4.88 18.47 10.81
C MET A 171 -5.81 19.68 10.90
N LEU A 172 -7.09 19.45 10.61
CA LEU A 172 -8.11 20.45 10.85
C LEU A 172 -8.49 20.43 12.33
N LEU A 173 -8.06 21.47 13.04
CA LEU A 173 -8.49 21.71 14.40
C LEU A 173 -9.50 22.86 14.41
N ARG A 174 -10.62 22.66 15.07
CA ARG A 174 -11.51 23.78 15.35
C ARG A 174 -10.93 24.66 16.45
N ALA A 175 -11.08 25.98 16.33
CA ALA A 175 -10.56 26.98 17.27
C ALA A 175 -10.85 26.69 18.76
N ASN A 176 -11.95 26.02 19.06
CA ASN A 176 -12.39 25.71 20.42
C ASN A 176 -11.52 24.72 21.20
N HIS A 177 -10.77 23.87 20.51
CA HIS A 177 -9.88 22.90 21.19
C HIS A 177 -8.54 23.51 21.58
N VAL A 178 -8.16 24.62 20.98
CA VAL A 178 -6.89 25.34 21.30
C VAL A 178 -7.05 26.24 22.52
N TYR A 179 -8.27 26.72 22.77
CA TYR A 179 -8.57 27.59 23.94
C TYR A 179 -8.34 26.93 25.29
N LEU A 180 -8.49 25.61 25.38
CA LEU A 180 -8.28 24.87 26.63
C LEU A 180 -6.83 24.66 27.00
N ALA A 181 -5.92 24.78 26.01
CA ALA A 181 -4.49 24.52 26.22
C ALA A 181 -3.66 25.79 26.45
N ASN A 182 -4.03 26.92 25.84
CA ASN A 182 -3.33 28.20 26.04
C ASN A 182 -4.19 29.40 25.58
N PRO A 183 -4.84 30.13 26.51
CA PRO A 183 -5.69 31.27 26.18
C PRO A 183 -4.96 32.45 25.54
N ASN A 184 -3.61 32.46 25.55
CA ASN A 184 -2.78 33.50 24.95
C ASN A 184 -2.17 33.11 23.60
N ALA A 185 -2.39 31.87 23.12
CA ALA A 185 -1.96 31.42 21.80
C ALA A 185 -2.99 31.87 20.75
N LEU A 186 -3.09 33.17 20.59
CA LEU A 186 -4.14 33.81 19.84
C LEU A 186 -3.96 33.72 18.32
N ILE A 187 -4.96 33.23 17.68
CA ILE A 187 -5.65 33.67 16.47
C ILE A 187 -5.05 33.28 15.12
N ASP A 188 -3.74 33.24 14.88
CA ASP A 188 -3.20 33.02 13.54
C ASP A 188 -2.78 31.59 13.21
N SER A 189 -2.60 30.75 14.22
CA SER A 189 -2.18 29.34 14.04
C SER A 189 -3.25 28.31 14.41
N SER A 190 -4.45 28.74 14.74
CA SER A 190 -5.43 27.95 15.46
C SER A 190 -6.24 26.95 14.61
N PHE A 191 -6.17 27.03 13.30
CA PHE A 191 -6.95 26.16 12.40
C PHE A 191 -6.16 25.02 11.80
N TRP A 192 -4.83 25.10 11.82
CA TRP A 192 -3.95 24.18 11.12
C TRP A 192 -2.79 23.77 12.01
N LEU A 193 -2.71 22.52 12.35
CA LEU A 193 -1.55 21.95 13.03
C LEU A 193 -0.83 21.03 12.05
N TRP A 194 0.42 21.36 11.76
CA TRP A 194 1.30 20.47 11.04
C TRP A 194 1.52 19.19 11.84
N LYS A 195 1.33 18.03 11.20
CA LYS A 195 1.66 16.72 11.76
C LYS A 195 2.57 15.99 10.80
N GLU A 196 3.62 15.41 11.34
CA GLU A 196 4.39 14.45 10.57
C GLU A 196 3.56 13.17 10.42
N PRO A 197 3.43 12.64 9.18
CA PRO A 197 2.79 11.35 8.98
C PRO A 197 3.56 10.25 9.71
N PRO A 198 2.90 9.13 10.06
CA PRO A 198 3.58 8.01 10.67
C PRO A 198 4.66 7.47 9.73
N LYS A 199 5.79 7.03 10.30
CA LYS A 199 6.91 6.46 9.53
C LYS A 199 6.60 5.12 8.88
N GLY A 200 5.41 4.58 9.08
CA GLY A 200 4.93 3.31 8.52
C GLY A 200 3.65 2.87 9.22
N PRO A 201 2.99 1.82 8.72
CA PRO A 201 1.81 1.25 9.35
C PRO A 201 2.15 0.58 10.70
N PRO A 202 1.15 0.33 11.56
CA PRO A 202 1.36 -0.27 12.88
C PRO A 202 1.63 -1.79 12.84
N PHE A 203 2.08 -2.31 11.71
CA PHE A 203 2.40 -3.72 11.50
C PHE A 203 3.61 -3.86 10.57
N PRO A 204 4.33 -5.00 10.61
CA PRO A 204 5.44 -5.26 9.68
C PRO A 204 4.99 -5.28 8.23
N GLU A 205 5.69 -4.56 7.37
CA GLU A 205 5.48 -4.57 5.93
C GLU A 205 6.36 -5.63 5.29
N PHE A 206 5.78 -6.42 4.39
CA PHE A 206 6.52 -7.45 3.66
C PHE A 206 5.84 -7.83 2.35
N GLN A 207 6.64 -8.35 1.44
CA GLN A 207 6.17 -9.03 0.23
C GLN A 207 6.96 -10.31 0.05
N LYS A 208 6.29 -11.45 0.02
CA LYS A 208 6.86 -12.75 -0.30
C LYS A 208 6.29 -13.26 -1.61
N VAL A 209 7.17 -13.68 -2.50
CA VAL A 209 6.78 -14.24 -3.80
C VAL A 209 7.40 -15.61 -3.96
N SER A 210 6.58 -16.59 -4.30
CA SER A 210 7.05 -17.93 -4.66
C SER A 210 6.70 -18.25 -6.10
N VAL A 211 7.67 -18.73 -6.86
CA VAL A 211 7.53 -19.17 -8.25
C VAL A 211 7.88 -20.64 -8.33
N ASN A 212 6.91 -21.48 -8.70
CA ASN A 212 7.12 -22.88 -9.01
C ASN A 212 6.89 -23.08 -10.49
N ALA A 213 7.96 -23.38 -11.21
CA ALA A 213 7.96 -23.46 -12.67
C ALA A 213 8.49 -24.78 -13.18
N ALA A 214 8.09 -25.16 -14.38
CA ALA A 214 8.62 -26.31 -15.10
C ALA A 214 8.75 -25.96 -16.58
N VAL A 215 9.82 -26.47 -17.22
CA VAL A 215 10.02 -26.40 -18.66
C VAL A 215 9.97 -27.83 -19.22
N THR A 216 9.22 -28.00 -20.32
CA THR A 216 9.09 -29.30 -20.98
C THR A 216 10.24 -29.59 -21.94
N SER A 217 10.32 -30.83 -22.47
CA SER A 217 11.22 -31.21 -23.54
C SER A 217 10.99 -30.44 -24.85
N GLU A 218 9.76 -29.96 -25.06
CA GLU A 218 9.35 -29.12 -26.19
C GLU A 218 9.71 -27.65 -25.98
N GLY A 219 10.14 -27.27 -24.78
CA GLY A 219 10.53 -25.91 -24.42
C GLY A 219 9.39 -25.03 -23.89
N ASP A 220 8.25 -25.60 -23.60
CA ASP A 220 7.11 -24.86 -23.04
C ASP A 220 7.28 -24.67 -21.53
N LEU A 221 6.95 -23.47 -21.05
CA LEU A 221 6.97 -23.10 -19.63
C LEU A 221 5.56 -23.22 -19.04
N SER A 222 5.48 -23.82 -17.88
CA SER A 222 4.36 -23.66 -16.94
C SER A 222 4.88 -23.09 -15.63
N ALA A 223 4.19 -22.11 -15.05
CA ALA A 223 4.58 -21.54 -13.77
C ALA A 223 3.36 -21.23 -12.91
N LYS A 224 3.52 -21.45 -11.60
CA LYS A 224 2.59 -21.02 -10.57
C LYS A 224 3.30 -19.99 -9.69
N VAL A 225 2.73 -18.79 -9.66
CA VAL A 225 3.25 -17.65 -8.89
C VAL A 225 2.30 -17.35 -7.76
N LYS A 226 2.82 -17.13 -6.56
CA LYS A 226 2.03 -16.76 -5.39
C LYS A 226 2.69 -15.63 -4.64
N TYR A 227 1.95 -14.56 -4.47
CA TYR A 227 2.25 -13.41 -3.63
C TYR A 227 1.58 -13.54 -2.27
N THR A 228 2.27 -13.12 -1.23
CA THR A 228 1.71 -12.86 0.10
C THR A 228 2.31 -11.55 0.58
N MET A 229 1.48 -10.59 0.89
CA MET A 229 1.96 -9.23 1.13
C MET A 229 1.19 -8.50 2.22
N ARG A 230 1.88 -7.54 2.84
CA ARG A 230 1.36 -6.62 3.84
C ARG A 230 1.97 -5.24 3.60
N GLY A 231 1.16 -4.17 3.62
CA GLY A 231 1.62 -2.80 3.41
C GLY A 231 1.19 -2.20 2.08
N ASP A 232 1.99 -1.29 1.52
CA ASP A 232 1.61 -0.49 0.35
C ASP A 232 1.27 -1.33 -0.89
N ASN A 233 2.07 -2.36 -1.19
CA ASN A 233 1.80 -3.25 -2.33
C ASN A 233 0.53 -4.09 -2.12
N GLU A 234 0.23 -4.46 -0.86
CA GLU A 234 -1.04 -5.08 -0.51
C GLU A 234 -2.21 -4.16 -0.87
N LEU A 235 -2.14 -2.89 -0.45
CA LEU A 235 -3.20 -1.93 -0.70
C LEU A 235 -3.44 -1.72 -2.19
N LEU A 236 -2.37 -1.53 -2.97
CA LEU A 236 -2.47 -1.36 -4.42
C LEU A 236 -3.21 -2.53 -5.09
N LEU A 237 -2.85 -3.77 -4.75
CA LEU A 237 -3.48 -4.94 -5.36
C LEU A 237 -4.89 -5.18 -4.81
N ARG A 238 -5.15 -4.94 -3.51
CA ARG A 238 -6.52 -5.01 -2.98
C ARG A 238 -7.45 -4.05 -3.71
N VAL A 239 -7.04 -2.80 -3.91
CA VAL A 239 -7.82 -1.80 -4.67
C VAL A 239 -8.05 -2.28 -6.11
N ALA A 240 -7.01 -2.74 -6.80
CA ALA A 240 -7.13 -3.22 -8.18
C ALA A 240 -8.13 -4.37 -8.31
N PHE A 241 -8.06 -5.37 -7.42
CA PHE A 241 -8.98 -6.52 -7.46
C PHE A 241 -10.38 -6.18 -6.93
N HIS A 242 -10.50 -5.27 -5.98
CA HIS A 242 -11.79 -4.82 -5.46
C HIS A 242 -12.60 -4.02 -6.50
N GLN A 243 -11.94 -3.11 -7.21
CA GLN A 243 -12.57 -2.28 -8.23
C GLN A 243 -12.81 -3.02 -9.56
N THR A 244 -12.27 -4.23 -9.71
CA THR A 244 -12.40 -5.03 -10.93
C THR A 244 -13.39 -6.16 -10.72
N ALA A 245 -14.35 -6.31 -11.64
CA ALA A 245 -15.27 -7.44 -11.62
C ALA A 245 -14.51 -8.78 -11.68
N LYS A 246 -14.98 -9.79 -10.92
CA LYS A 246 -14.26 -11.09 -10.76
C LYS A 246 -13.95 -11.78 -12.08
N GLU A 247 -14.80 -11.61 -13.07
CA GLU A 247 -14.66 -12.17 -14.41
C GLU A 247 -13.41 -11.63 -15.14
N LYS A 248 -12.96 -10.43 -14.75
CA LYS A 248 -11.77 -9.74 -15.29
C LYS A 248 -10.52 -9.88 -14.42
N TRP A 249 -10.57 -10.62 -13.33
CA TRP A 249 -9.39 -10.80 -12.46
C TRP A 249 -8.20 -11.44 -13.19
N LYS A 250 -8.46 -12.27 -14.20
CA LYS A 250 -7.40 -12.80 -15.06
C LYS A 250 -6.65 -11.72 -15.83
N ASP A 251 -7.31 -10.64 -16.23
CA ASP A 251 -6.68 -9.55 -16.95
C ASP A 251 -5.74 -8.78 -16.02
N VAL A 252 -6.18 -8.52 -14.77
CA VAL A 252 -5.33 -7.89 -13.74
C VAL A 252 -4.11 -8.76 -13.44
N ALA A 253 -4.32 -10.08 -13.25
CA ALA A 253 -3.23 -11.02 -13.05
C ALA A 253 -2.30 -11.11 -14.28
N GLY A 254 -2.83 -10.93 -15.48
CA GLY A 254 -2.06 -10.86 -16.72
C GLY A 254 -1.10 -9.65 -16.73
N LEU A 255 -1.55 -8.48 -16.27
CA LEU A 255 -0.70 -7.30 -16.11
C LEU A 255 0.39 -7.54 -15.06
N LEU A 256 0.04 -8.18 -13.93
CA LEU A 256 1.02 -8.54 -12.92
C LEU A 256 2.05 -9.53 -13.47
N ALA A 257 1.62 -10.59 -14.16
CA ALA A 257 2.51 -11.57 -14.78
C ALA A 257 3.45 -10.92 -15.81
N LEU A 258 2.94 -9.95 -16.58
CA LEU A 258 3.75 -9.18 -17.54
C LEU A 258 4.82 -8.34 -16.81
N SER A 259 4.47 -7.71 -15.71
CA SER A 259 5.40 -6.97 -14.83
C SER A 259 6.46 -7.90 -14.23
N ASP A 260 6.09 -9.14 -13.89
CA ASP A 260 7.00 -10.17 -13.39
C ASP A 260 7.96 -10.74 -14.46
N GLY A 261 7.78 -10.32 -15.72
CA GLY A 261 8.62 -10.74 -16.83
C GLY A 261 8.11 -11.95 -17.60
N PHE A 262 6.93 -12.49 -17.26
CA PHE A 262 6.29 -13.56 -18.03
C PHE A 262 5.62 -13.00 -19.30
N ARG A 263 5.65 -13.77 -20.39
CA ARG A 263 5.07 -13.39 -21.71
C ARG A 263 4.01 -14.41 -22.16
N GLY A 264 3.55 -15.24 -21.25
CA GLY A 264 2.57 -16.28 -21.50
C GLY A 264 1.13 -15.85 -21.28
N GLN A 265 0.24 -16.84 -21.24
CA GLN A 265 -1.18 -16.67 -20.96
C GLN A 265 -1.49 -17.12 -19.54
N VAL A 266 -2.15 -16.26 -18.75
CA VAL A 266 -2.66 -16.63 -17.43
C VAL A 266 -3.85 -17.57 -17.57
N THR A 267 -3.72 -18.76 -17.02
CA THR A 267 -4.72 -19.84 -17.11
C THR A 267 -5.67 -19.86 -15.92
N SER A 268 -5.16 -19.59 -14.72
CA SER A 268 -5.97 -19.51 -13.49
C SER A 268 -5.50 -18.39 -12.58
N VAL A 269 -6.42 -17.95 -11.70
CA VAL A 269 -6.18 -16.91 -10.69
C VAL A 269 -6.83 -17.35 -9.38
N ASP A 270 -6.10 -17.20 -8.28
CA ASP A 270 -6.54 -17.49 -6.91
C ASP A 270 -6.21 -16.28 -6.02
N ILE A 271 -7.23 -15.57 -5.58
CA ILE A 271 -7.12 -14.30 -4.84
C ILE A 271 -7.85 -14.42 -3.52
N SER A 272 -7.20 -14.06 -2.41
CA SER A 272 -7.91 -13.89 -1.15
C SER A 272 -8.93 -12.73 -1.24
N ASP A 273 -9.95 -12.75 -0.39
CA ASP A 273 -10.96 -11.67 -0.38
C ASP A 273 -10.28 -10.28 -0.16
N PRO A 274 -10.39 -9.33 -1.12
CA PRO A 274 -9.84 -8.00 -0.95
C PRO A 274 -10.36 -7.26 0.29
N MET A 275 -11.56 -7.59 0.76
CA MET A 275 -12.19 -7.00 1.96
C MET A 275 -11.70 -7.62 3.27
N ALA A 276 -11.01 -8.77 3.24
CA ALA A 276 -10.46 -9.41 4.44
C ALA A 276 -9.16 -8.72 4.91
N THR A 277 -9.26 -7.47 5.32
CA THR A 277 -8.12 -6.59 5.61
C THR A 277 -7.32 -6.95 6.88
N LYS A 278 -7.82 -7.86 7.71
CA LYS A 278 -7.13 -8.36 8.92
C LYS A 278 -5.95 -9.26 8.57
N ASP A 279 -6.06 -10.02 7.51
CA ASP A 279 -5.05 -10.98 7.06
C ASP A 279 -4.20 -10.39 5.93
N PRO A 280 -2.94 -10.84 5.76
CA PRO A 280 -2.14 -10.50 4.60
C PRO A 280 -2.86 -10.86 3.30
N PHE A 281 -2.73 -10.01 2.29
CA PHE A 281 -3.34 -10.28 0.99
C PHE A 281 -2.54 -11.30 0.20
N THR A 282 -3.24 -12.24 -0.44
CA THR A 282 -2.62 -13.24 -1.30
C THR A 282 -3.16 -13.13 -2.72
N VAL A 283 -2.24 -13.19 -3.68
CA VAL A 283 -2.53 -13.23 -5.11
C VAL A 283 -1.77 -14.42 -5.71
N GLY A 284 -2.49 -15.39 -6.25
CA GLY A 284 -1.92 -16.51 -6.98
C GLY A 284 -2.36 -16.49 -8.44
N TYR A 285 -1.46 -16.84 -9.35
CA TYR A 285 -1.81 -17.08 -10.74
C TYR A 285 -0.99 -18.23 -11.33
N GLU A 286 -1.56 -18.91 -12.31
CA GLU A 286 -0.86 -19.89 -13.15
C GLU A 286 -0.74 -19.37 -14.56
N ILE A 287 0.42 -19.59 -15.16
CA ILE A 287 0.75 -19.08 -16.50
C ILE A 287 1.42 -20.18 -17.33
N THR A 288 1.10 -20.20 -18.61
CA THR A 288 1.76 -21.05 -19.61
C THR A 288 2.34 -20.19 -20.72
N GLN A 289 3.53 -20.53 -21.16
CA GLN A 289 4.21 -19.85 -22.27
C GLN A 289 4.82 -20.88 -23.21
N ALA A 290 4.27 -20.97 -24.41
CA ALA A 290 4.82 -21.84 -25.45
C ALA A 290 6.19 -21.35 -25.94
N LYS A 291 7.07 -22.29 -26.27
CA LYS A 291 8.41 -22.01 -26.84
C LYS A 291 9.23 -21.02 -26.02
N PHE A 292 9.12 -21.11 -24.68
CA PHE A 292 9.91 -20.31 -23.76
C PHE A 292 11.41 -20.63 -23.89
N VAL A 293 11.76 -21.91 -24.08
CA VAL A 293 13.12 -22.38 -24.35
C VAL A 293 13.21 -22.95 -25.77
N ASP A 294 14.17 -22.48 -26.53
CA ASP A 294 14.52 -23.05 -27.82
C ASP A 294 15.71 -24.00 -27.65
N TRP A 295 15.45 -25.27 -27.49
CA TRP A 295 16.47 -26.30 -27.29
C TRP A 295 17.38 -26.55 -28.48
N SER A 296 17.09 -25.99 -29.67
CA SER A 296 17.98 -26.03 -30.84
C SER A 296 19.23 -25.18 -30.62
N LYS A 297 19.18 -24.17 -29.79
CA LYS A 297 20.29 -23.31 -29.39
C LYS A 297 21.13 -23.98 -28.31
N LYS A 298 22.44 -23.96 -28.44
CA LYS A 298 23.38 -24.58 -27.47
C LYS A 298 24.54 -23.61 -27.25
N PRO A 299 24.62 -22.93 -26.04
CA PRO A 299 23.75 -23.00 -24.87
C PRO A 299 22.50 -22.10 -25.00
N VAL A 300 21.45 -22.40 -24.20
CA VAL A 300 20.30 -21.56 -24.02
C VAL A 300 20.48 -20.70 -22.78
N ARG A 301 20.08 -19.44 -22.83
CA ARG A 301 20.07 -18.56 -21.67
C ARG A 301 18.63 -18.13 -21.33
N ILE A 302 18.23 -18.31 -20.10
CA ILE A 302 16.90 -17.92 -19.60
C ILE A 302 17.04 -16.98 -18.40
N PRO A 303 16.06 -16.07 -18.17
CA PRO A 303 16.02 -15.28 -16.93
C PRO A 303 15.77 -16.18 -15.73
N ALA A 304 16.11 -15.70 -14.55
CA ALA A 304 15.95 -16.47 -13.30
C ALA A 304 14.47 -16.66 -12.89
N LEU A 305 13.48 -16.17 -13.63
CA LEU A 305 12.04 -16.25 -13.34
C LEU A 305 11.68 -15.73 -11.93
N LEU A 306 12.47 -14.83 -11.40
CA LEU A 306 12.20 -14.11 -10.17
C LEU A 306 11.59 -12.76 -10.54
N PRO A 307 10.39 -12.42 -10.03
CA PRO A 307 9.83 -11.09 -10.18
C PRO A 307 10.83 -9.99 -9.85
N GLN A 308 10.79 -8.91 -10.63
CA GLN A 308 11.70 -7.80 -10.42
C GLN A 308 11.36 -7.06 -9.12
N ILE A 309 12.38 -6.69 -8.38
CA ILE A 309 12.23 -5.84 -7.21
C ILE A 309 12.25 -4.40 -7.72
N GLY A 310 11.12 -3.72 -7.59
CA GLY A 310 11.03 -2.28 -7.86
C GLY A 310 11.78 -1.50 -6.80
N LEU A 311 12.84 -0.83 -7.19
CA LEU A 311 13.58 0.09 -6.33
C LEU A 311 13.21 1.52 -6.68
N PRO A 312 13.12 2.46 -5.70
CA PRO A 312 13.03 3.87 -6.01
C PRO A 312 14.18 4.31 -6.92
N ASP A 313 13.87 5.16 -7.89
CA ASP A 313 14.88 5.68 -8.79
C ASP A 313 15.92 6.54 -8.04
N PRO A 314 17.22 6.40 -8.37
CA PRO A 314 18.21 7.33 -7.88
C PRO A 314 17.85 8.76 -8.31
N PRO A 315 18.04 9.76 -7.44
CA PRO A 315 17.70 11.14 -7.79
C PRO A 315 18.51 11.60 -9.00
N ALA A 316 17.81 12.15 -9.98
CA ALA A 316 18.46 12.79 -11.11
C ALA A 316 19.41 13.91 -10.63
N ARG A 317 20.48 14.20 -11.40
CA ARG A 317 21.31 15.38 -11.14
C ARG A 317 20.43 16.61 -11.24
N GLN A 318 20.17 17.25 -10.10
CA GLN A 318 19.38 18.47 -10.07
C GLN A 318 20.18 19.68 -10.55
N ALA A 319 19.45 20.61 -11.20
CA ALA A 319 19.91 21.96 -11.40
C ALA A 319 20.09 22.67 -10.04
N ALA A 320 21.10 23.53 -9.95
CA ALA A 320 21.40 24.29 -8.73
C ALA A 320 20.17 25.10 -8.30
N GLY A 321 19.61 24.84 -7.11
CA GLY A 321 18.51 25.60 -6.53
C GLY A 321 17.38 24.80 -5.88
N GLU A 322 17.28 23.50 -6.06
CA GLU A 322 16.22 22.69 -5.45
C GLU A 322 16.64 22.00 -4.15
N ALA A 323 15.90 22.29 -3.10
CA ALA A 323 16.28 22.02 -1.71
C ALA A 323 15.75 20.67 -1.15
N ALA A 324 15.66 19.60 -1.93
CA ALA A 324 15.40 18.29 -1.32
C ALA A 324 16.66 17.86 -0.54
N ARG A 325 16.56 17.76 0.78
CA ARG A 325 17.66 17.36 1.67
C ARG A 325 17.83 15.86 1.79
N THR A 326 16.81 15.08 1.42
CA THR A 326 16.76 13.63 1.57
C THR A 326 16.38 12.92 0.26
N ILE A 327 16.70 11.64 0.17
CA ILE A 327 16.27 10.71 -0.87
C ILE A 327 15.26 9.77 -0.22
N GLU A 328 14.05 9.73 -0.74
CA GLU A 328 13.00 8.86 -0.25
C GLU A 328 13.22 7.43 -0.80
N LEU A 329 13.33 6.47 0.09
CA LEU A 329 13.45 5.04 -0.20
C LEU A 329 12.09 4.32 -0.12
N GLY A 330 11.04 5.05 0.23
CA GLY A 330 9.71 4.51 0.49
C GLY A 330 9.53 4.00 1.92
N THR A 331 8.51 3.20 2.14
CA THR A 331 8.29 2.54 3.43
C THR A 331 9.32 1.43 3.65
N PRO A 332 9.76 1.19 4.90
CA PRO A 332 10.58 0.03 5.20
C PRO A 332 9.86 -1.25 4.77
N LEU A 333 10.45 -1.99 3.86
CA LEU A 333 9.82 -3.14 3.22
C LEU A 333 10.80 -4.30 3.14
N ASP A 334 10.34 -5.50 3.49
CA ASP A 334 11.07 -6.76 3.32
C ASP A 334 10.47 -7.53 2.14
N VAL A 335 11.16 -7.54 1.00
CA VAL A 335 10.76 -8.27 -0.20
C VAL A 335 11.60 -9.51 -0.35
N GLU A 336 10.97 -10.67 -0.35
CA GLU A 336 11.60 -11.96 -0.58
C GLU A 336 10.95 -12.65 -1.78
N THR A 337 11.77 -13.08 -2.73
CA THR A 337 11.33 -13.84 -3.90
C THR A 337 12.09 -15.15 -3.98
N GLN A 338 11.37 -16.25 -4.15
CA GLN A 338 11.93 -17.59 -4.28
C GLN A 338 11.42 -18.25 -5.56
N MET A 339 12.27 -18.98 -6.26
CA MET A 339 11.93 -19.73 -7.46
C MET A 339 12.45 -21.16 -7.38
N THR A 340 11.61 -22.09 -7.79
CA THR A 340 11.97 -23.48 -8.09
C THR A 340 11.60 -23.78 -9.54
N LEU A 341 12.59 -24.12 -10.37
CA LEU A 341 12.41 -24.44 -11.78
C LEU A 341 12.80 -25.90 -12.02
N LYS A 342 11.85 -26.71 -12.51
CA LYS A 342 12.09 -28.06 -12.98
C LYS A 342 12.42 -28.05 -14.47
N LEU A 343 13.46 -28.79 -14.84
CA LEU A 343 13.95 -28.92 -16.22
C LEU A 343 13.84 -30.38 -16.70
N PRO A 344 13.87 -30.62 -18.01
CA PRO A 344 13.97 -31.97 -18.54
C PRO A 344 15.20 -32.72 -18.00
N ALA A 345 15.07 -34.02 -17.83
CA ALA A 345 16.15 -34.86 -17.34
C ALA A 345 17.41 -34.71 -18.23
N GLY A 346 18.59 -34.73 -17.60
CA GLY A 346 19.87 -34.60 -18.31
C GLY A 346 20.27 -33.16 -18.71
N THR A 347 19.44 -32.15 -18.43
CA THR A 347 19.82 -30.76 -18.64
C THR A 347 20.94 -30.36 -17.71
N VAL A 348 22.05 -29.89 -18.22
CA VAL A 348 23.17 -29.33 -17.48
C VAL A 348 22.90 -27.85 -17.23
N VAL A 349 23.04 -27.40 -15.98
CA VAL A 349 22.73 -26.03 -15.58
C VAL A 349 23.97 -25.33 -15.08
N GLN A 350 24.22 -24.12 -15.56
CA GLN A 350 25.18 -23.19 -14.98
C GLN A 350 24.41 -22.00 -14.40
N THR A 351 24.48 -21.88 -13.07
CA THR A 351 23.83 -20.79 -12.34
C THR A 351 24.73 -19.57 -12.22
N PRO A 352 24.17 -18.37 -12.12
CA PRO A 352 24.91 -17.16 -11.79
C PRO A 352 25.53 -17.26 -10.37
N ALA A 353 26.53 -16.43 -10.09
CA ALA A 353 26.98 -16.19 -8.74
C ALA A 353 25.94 -15.37 -7.99
N GLY A 354 25.76 -15.66 -6.69
CA GLY A 354 24.92 -14.83 -5.81
C GLY A 354 25.58 -13.49 -5.51
N THR A 355 24.77 -12.52 -5.16
CA THR A 355 25.17 -11.15 -4.80
C THR A 355 24.78 -10.85 -3.36
N SER A 356 25.65 -10.16 -2.63
CA SER A 356 25.35 -9.65 -1.28
C SER A 356 25.83 -8.22 -1.17
N VAL A 357 24.92 -7.30 -0.87
CA VAL A 357 25.22 -5.88 -0.64
C VAL A 357 24.56 -5.44 0.64
N GLU A 358 25.35 -4.87 1.54
CA GLU A 358 24.87 -4.38 2.82
C GLU A 358 25.15 -2.89 2.98
N ARG A 359 24.15 -2.16 3.42
CA ARG A 359 24.17 -0.75 3.80
C ARG A 359 23.41 -0.60 5.11
N ASP A 360 23.64 0.49 5.79
CA ASP A 360 22.91 0.83 7.02
C ASP A 360 21.41 1.09 6.77
N TYR A 361 21.02 1.45 5.55
CA TYR A 361 19.64 1.74 5.14
C TYR A 361 18.97 0.63 4.34
N ALA A 362 19.74 -0.32 3.76
CA ALA A 362 19.18 -1.42 2.97
C ALA A 362 20.15 -2.60 2.87
N ARG A 363 19.58 -3.81 2.72
CA ARG A 363 20.34 -5.04 2.46
C ARG A 363 19.75 -5.73 1.24
N PHE A 364 20.63 -6.27 0.39
CA PHE A 364 20.27 -7.11 -0.73
C PHE A 364 21.08 -8.40 -0.70
N THR A 365 20.41 -9.53 -0.94
CA THR A 365 21.05 -10.83 -1.11
C THR A 365 20.36 -11.61 -2.21
N SER A 366 21.15 -12.32 -3.01
CA SER A 366 20.66 -13.31 -3.95
C SER A 366 21.44 -14.61 -3.84
N LYS A 367 20.79 -15.74 -4.13
CA LYS A 367 21.39 -17.06 -4.15
C LYS A 367 20.82 -17.86 -5.30
N TYR A 368 21.68 -18.62 -5.98
CA TYR A 368 21.31 -19.51 -7.06
C TYR A 368 21.95 -20.87 -6.85
N SER A 369 21.23 -21.94 -7.09
CA SER A 369 21.77 -23.30 -7.04
C SER A 369 21.06 -24.21 -8.03
N ALA A 370 21.75 -25.26 -8.44
CA ALA A 370 21.20 -26.31 -9.30
C ALA A 370 21.56 -27.67 -8.71
N ALA A 371 20.57 -28.57 -8.63
CA ALA A 371 20.74 -29.94 -8.21
C ALA A 371 19.93 -30.85 -9.14
N ALA A 372 20.56 -31.83 -9.76
CA ALA A 372 19.96 -32.67 -10.79
C ALA A 372 19.29 -31.80 -11.88
N ASN A 373 17.99 -31.96 -12.08
CA ASN A 373 17.18 -31.22 -13.04
C ASN A 373 16.36 -30.08 -12.41
N THR A 374 16.75 -29.61 -11.22
CA THR A 374 16.03 -28.55 -10.49
C THR A 374 16.97 -27.37 -10.23
N VAL A 375 16.52 -26.18 -10.57
CA VAL A 375 17.18 -24.92 -10.26
C VAL A 375 16.39 -24.22 -9.16
N THR A 376 17.07 -23.72 -8.15
CA THR A 376 16.49 -22.83 -7.15
C THR A 376 17.19 -21.49 -7.18
N ALA A 377 16.41 -20.44 -7.05
CA ALA A 377 16.93 -19.08 -6.92
C ALA A 377 16.14 -18.32 -5.86
N SER A 378 16.80 -17.41 -5.17
CA SER A 378 16.16 -16.50 -4.24
C SER A 378 16.77 -15.11 -4.31
N ARG A 379 15.95 -14.09 -4.07
CA ARG A 379 16.37 -12.71 -3.87
C ARG A 379 15.66 -12.15 -2.65
N ARG A 380 16.36 -11.36 -1.85
CA ARG A 380 15.77 -10.61 -0.77
C ARG A 380 16.34 -9.20 -0.73
N VAL A 381 15.47 -8.22 -0.67
CA VAL A 381 15.80 -6.84 -0.33
C VAL A 381 15.08 -6.46 0.96
N ASN A 382 15.79 -5.81 1.87
CA ASN A 382 15.22 -5.30 3.09
C ASN A 382 15.63 -3.84 3.25
N PHE A 383 14.68 -2.92 3.19
CA PHE A 383 14.88 -1.51 3.51
C PHE A 383 14.74 -1.30 5.01
N LEU A 384 15.75 -0.68 5.63
CA LEU A 384 15.80 -0.41 7.05
C LEU A 384 15.42 1.03 7.39
N MET A 385 15.55 1.93 6.41
CA MET A 385 15.23 3.36 6.52
C MET A 385 14.26 3.78 5.42
N ARG A 386 13.44 4.77 5.73
CA ARG A 386 12.50 5.36 4.78
C ARG A 386 13.15 6.38 3.86
N GLU A 387 14.14 7.07 4.37
CA GLU A 387 14.87 8.10 3.66
C GLU A 387 16.33 8.12 4.08
N ILE A 388 17.19 8.63 3.21
CA ILE A 388 18.60 8.85 3.48
C ILE A 388 19.02 10.27 3.09
N PRO A 389 20.07 10.83 3.70
CA PRO A 389 20.61 12.12 3.31
C PRO A 389 21.02 12.14 1.84
N ARG A 390 20.85 13.29 1.18
CA ARG A 390 21.10 13.43 -0.25
C ARG A 390 22.57 13.26 -0.64
N ASP A 391 23.50 13.57 0.23
CA ASP A 391 24.94 13.32 0.03
C ASP A 391 25.27 11.82 -0.17
N ARG A 392 24.34 10.92 0.22
CA ARG A 392 24.43 9.48 -0.01
C ARG A 392 23.93 9.02 -1.40
N ALA A 393 23.59 9.94 -2.32
CA ALA A 393 23.03 9.63 -3.64
C ALA A 393 23.91 8.68 -4.46
N MET A 394 25.24 8.85 -4.45
CA MET A 394 26.19 7.99 -5.17
C MET A 394 26.23 6.59 -4.58
N ASP A 395 26.17 6.45 -3.25
CA ASP A 395 26.13 5.17 -2.57
C ASP A 395 24.81 4.43 -2.89
N TYR A 396 23.69 5.15 -2.86
CA TYR A 396 22.39 4.58 -3.24
C TYR A 396 22.36 4.16 -4.71
N THR A 397 22.90 4.96 -5.62
CA THR A 397 23.03 4.61 -7.03
C THR A 397 23.84 3.31 -7.21
N SER A 398 24.92 3.16 -6.45
CA SER A 398 25.74 1.92 -6.47
C SER A 398 24.95 0.72 -5.95
N PHE A 399 24.15 0.89 -4.90
CA PHE A 399 23.25 -0.15 -4.39
C PHE A 399 22.22 -0.56 -5.46
N VAL A 400 21.54 0.40 -6.09
CA VAL A 400 20.55 0.14 -7.14
C VAL A 400 21.19 -0.60 -8.32
N HIS A 401 22.37 -0.18 -8.76
CA HIS A 401 23.09 -0.85 -9.86
C HIS A 401 23.46 -2.29 -9.52
N ALA A 402 23.87 -2.57 -8.28
CA ALA A 402 24.19 -3.93 -7.86
C ALA A 402 22.94 -4.85 -7.91
N VAL A 403 21.79 -4.35 -7.46
CA VAL A 403 20.51 -5.08 -7.53
C VAL A 403 20.08 -5.28 -8.98
N GLN A 404 20.14 -4.26 -9.82
CA GLN A 404 19.78 -4.34 -11.24
C GLN A 404 20.69 -5.30 -11.99
N SER A 405 22.00 -5.28 -11.70
CA SER A 405 22.96 -6.20 -12.30
C SER A 405 22.66 -7.65 -11.94
N ASP A 406 22.27 -7.92 -10.70
CA ASP A 406 21.80 -9.26 -10.30
C ASP A 406 20.50 -9.65 -11.01
N GLN A 407 19.55 -8.74 -11.13
CA GLN A 407 18.27 -8.99 -11.80
C GLN A 407 18.44 -9.29 -13.30
N ALA A 408 19.48 -8.77 -13.93
CA ALA A 408 19.81 -9.02 -15.33
C ALA A 408 20.55 -10.33 -15.56
N GLN A 409 20.96 -11.06 -14.51
CA GLN A 409 21.67 -12.32 -14.66
C GLN A 409 20.80 -13.42 -15.29
N MET A 410 21.44 -14.27 -16.08
CA MET A 410 20.80 -15.34 -16.83
C MET A 410 21.31 -16.71 -16.37
N ILE A 411 20.42 -17.67 -16.31
CA ILE A 411 20.75 -19.09 -16.10
C ILE A 411 21.10 -19.68 -17.48
N THR A 412 22.22 -20.38 -17.57
CA THR A 412 22.64 -21.06 -18.80
C THR A 412 22.25 -22.53 -18.72
N LEU A 413 21.55 -23.00 -19.75
CA LEU A 413 21.08 -24.38 -19.88
C LEU A 413 21.78 -25.03 -21.09
N VAL A 414 22.28 -26.24 -20.89
CA VAL A 414 22.80 -27.09 -21.94
C VAL A 414 21.96 -28.37 -21.96
N PRO A 415 21.19 -28.64 -23.03
CA PRO A 415 20.37 -29.84 -23.10
C PRO A 415 21.26 -31.10 -23.06
N ALA A 416 20.70 -32.20 -22.61
CA ALA A 416 21.37 -33.50 -22.70
C ALA A 416 21.84 -33.74 -24.14
N ALA A 417 23.03 -34.27 -24.29
CA ALA A 417 23.46 -34.72 -25.60
C ALA A 417 22.45 -35.80 -26.09
N ASP A 418 21.87 -35.60 -27.28
CA ASP A 418 21.08 -36.66 -27.91
C ASP A 418 21.94 -37.94 -27.91
N GLU A 419 21.50 -38.98 -27.20
CA GLU A 419 22.07 -40.31 -27.37
C GLU A 419 21.99 -40.60 -28.88
N ALA A 420 23.14 -40.65 -29.53
CA ALA A 420 23.23 -40.89 -30.98
C ALA A 420 22.44 -42.19 -31.24
N LYS A 421 21.34 -42.10 -32.00
CA LYS A 421 20.64 -43.28 -32.50
C LYS A 421 21.68 -44.22 -33.07
N PRO A 422 21.74 -45.48 -32.63
CA PRO A 422 22.69 -46.44 -33.14
C PRO A 422 22.54 -46.49 -34.66
N ALA A 423 23.64 -46.26 -35.36
CA ALA A 423 23.69 -46.28 -36.81
C ALA A 423 23.09 -47.61 -37.28
N LYS A 424 22.00 -47.55 -38.05
CA LYS A 424 21.45 -48.73 -38.72
C LYS A 424 22.57 -49.38 -39.53
N SER A 425 23.04 -50.52 -39.06
CA SER A 425 23.96 -51.35 -39.83
C SER A 425 23.31 -51.70 -41.17
N SER A 426 23.84 -51.19 -42.24
CA SER A 426 23.46 -51.57 -43.60
C SER A 426 23.80 -53.06 -43.78
N PRO A 427 22.89 -53.88 -44.30
CA PRO A 427 23.21 -55.27 -44.61
C PRO A 427 24.20 -55.24 -45.78
N LYS A 428 25.36 -55.86 -45.56
CA LYS A 428 26.29 -56.21 -46.70
C LYS A 428 25.57 -57.22 -47.57
N GLN A 429 25.45 -56.94 -48.86
CA GLN A 429 25.25 -57.91 -49.94
C GLN A 429 26.55 -58.70 -50.21
#